data_73415425b6007f2532cdc473e3e84fcc
#
_entry.id   73415425b6007f2532cdc473e3e84fcc
#
_cell.length_a   1.000
_cell.length_b   1.000
_cell.length_c   1.000
_cell.angle_alpha   90.00
_cell.angle_beta   90.00
_cell.angle_gamma   90.00
#
_symmetry.space_group_name_H-M   'P 1'
#
loop_
_entity.id
_entity.type
_entity.pdbx_description
1 polymer ?
#
loop_
_entity_poly.entity_id
_entity_poly.type
_entity_poly.pdbx_seq_one_letter_code
_entity_poly.pdbx_strand_id
1 'polypeptide(L)'
;MEKTDKNVAQLTDDEILEGFRNANEYIVKEYFYGYCRVAYCIYDRRYDLQYKPGMDFYSLAHEYYLALCRHDFRQLEDRKASMSLKTWMVNGFRFLVLDKLKGLKKEQRKESLEERMGNTRINFD
;
A
#
# COMPACT_ATOMS: atom_id res chain seq x y z
N MET A 1 -27.56 -19.22 2.29
CA MET A 1 -27.43 -17.82 2.69
C MET A 1 -26.38 -17.65 3.74
N GLU A 2 -26.76 -17.93 4.99
CA GLU A 2 -25.77 -17.80 6.08
C GLU A 2 -24.55 -18.66 5.85
N LYS A 3 -24.74 -19.86 5.35
CA LYS A 3 -23.62 -20.75 5.06
C LYS A 3 -22.68 -20.18 4.01
N THR A 4 -23.23 -19.50 3.02
CA THR A 4 -22.42 -18.87 1.99
C THR A 4 -21.57 -17.76 2.58
N ASP A 5 -22.15 -16.92 3.43
CA ASP A 5 -21.45 -15.85 4.08
C ASP A 5 -20.37 -16.38 5.02
N LYS A 6 -20.68 -17.44 5.76
CA LYS A 6 -19.70 -18.08 6.63
C LYS A 6 -18.56 -18.69 5.83
N ASN A 7 -18.88 -19.33 4.70
CA ASN A 7 -17.85 -19.92 3.86
C ASN A 7 -16.91 -18.86 3.30
N VAL A 8 -17.46 -17.72 2.88
CA VAL A 8 -16.66 -16.61 2.39
C VAL A 8 -15.78 -16.05 3.51
N ALA A 9 -16.36 -15.90 4.72
CA ALA A 9 -15.63 -15.40 5.88
C ALA A 9 -14.54 -16.36 6.34
N GLN A 10 -14.62 -17.63 5.95
CA GLN A 10 -13.69 -18.67 6.35
C GLN A 10 -12.71 -19.08 5.25
N LEU A 11 -12.54 -18.24 4.26
CA LEU A 11 -11.58 -18.51 3.19
C LEU A 11 -10.18 -18.66 3.75
N THR A 12 -9.44 -19.64 3.24
CA THR A 12 -8.04 -19.80 3.60
C THR A 12 -7.19 -18.76 2.90
N ASP A 13 -5.99 -18.55 3.40
CA ASP A 13 -5.05 -17.62 2.79
C ASP A 13 -4.78 -17.99 1.33
N ASP A 14 -4.68 -19.27 1.02
CA ASP A 14 -4.45 -19.72 -0.36
C ASP A 14 -5.61 -19.41 -1.26
N GLU A 15 -6.84 -19.57 -0.77
CA GLU A 15 -8.03 -19.23 -1.52
C GLU A 15 -8.12 -17.72 -1.78
N ILE A 16 -7.76 -16.92 -0.78
CA ILE A 16 -7.74 -15.47 -0.90
C ILE A 16 -6.69 -15.06 -1.95
N LEU A 17 -5.51 -15.64 -1.87
CA LEU A 17 -4.43 -15.35 -2.81
C LEU A 17 -4.82 -15.70 -4.24
N GLU A 18 -5.47 -16.83 -4.43
CA GLU A 18 -5.98 -17.24 -5.74
C GLU A 18 -7.02 -16.24 -6.26
N GLY A 19 -7.86 -15.74 -5.36
CA GLY A 19 -8.82 -14.68 -5.72
C GLY A 19 -8.12 -13.41 -6.19
N PHE A 20 -6.99 -13.07 -5.59
CA PHE A 20 -6.20 -11.91 -6.03
C PHE A 20 -5.65 -12.14 -7.44
N ARG A 21 -5.11 -13.33 -7.71
CA ARG A 21 -4.57 -13.68 -9.02
C ARG A 21 -5.62 -13.64 -10.12
N ASN A 22 -6.83 -14.08 -9.79
CA ASN A 22 -7.93 -14.13 -10.75
C ASN A 22 -8.69 -12.81 -10.81
N ALA A 23 -8.26 -11.80 -10.07
CA ALA A 23 -8.92 -10.50 -10.00
C ALA A 23 -10.41 -10.65 -9.61
N ASN A 24 -10.70 -11.54 -8.68
CA ASN A 24 -12.04 -11.71 -8.16
C ASN A 24 -12.46 -10.45 -7.41
N GLU A 25 -13.45 -9.74 -7.93
CA GLU A 25 -13.86 -8.44 -7.38
C GLU A 25 -14.19 -8.50 -5.90
N TYR A 26 -14.94 -9.50 -5.49
CA TYR A 26 -15.36 -9.63 -4.09
C TYR A 26 -14.13 -9.83 -3.18
N ILE A 27 -13.27 -10.76 -3.55
CA ILE A 27 -12.09 -11.10 -2.74
C ILE A 27 -11.12 -9.94 -2.70
N VAL A 28 -10.88 -9.30 -3.82
CA VAL A 28 -10.00 -8.12 -3.86
C VAL A 28 -10.56 -7.02 -2.98
N LYS A 29 -11.83 -6.71 -3.11
CA LYS A 29 -12.47 -5.64 -2.34
C LYS A 29 -12.46 -5.94 -0.84
N GLU A 30 -12.89 -7.12 -0.45
CA GLU A 30 -13.06 -7.45 0.97
C GLU A 30 -11.73 -7.79 1.65
N TYR A 31 -10.86 -8.48 0.97
CA TYR A 31 -9.62 -8.94 1.59
C TYR A 31 -8.42 -8.08 1.24
N PHE A 32 -8.21 -7.73 -0.01
CA PHE A 32 -7.05 -6.91 -0.36
C PHE A 32 -7.20 -5.50 0.19
N TYR A 33 -8.25 -4.82 -0.22
CA TYR A 33 -8.50 -3.46 0.27
C TYR A 33 -8.80 -3.44 1.76
N GLY A 34 -9.45 -4.49 2.26
CA GLY A 34 -9.72 -4.61 3.70
C GLY A 34 -8.45 -4.66 4.53
N TYR A 35 -7.49 -5.49 4.14
CA TYR A 35 -6.21 -5.58 4.85
C TYR A 35 -5.40 -4.29 4.71
N CYS A 36 -5.39 -3.70 3.53
CA CYS A 36 -4.71 -2.43 3.31
C CYS A 36 -5.32 -1.31 4.15
N ARG A 37 -6.64 -1.31 4.31
CA ARG A 37 -7.31 -0.30 5.12
C ARG A 37 -6.89 -0.37 6.58
N VAL A 38 -6.76 -1.57 7.12
CA VAL A 38 -6.27 -1.75 8.49
C VAL A 38 -4.89 -1.10 8.66
N ALA A 39 -3.99 -1.40 7.72
CA ALA A 39 -2.65 -0.82 7.74
C ALA A 39 -2.70 0.69 7.54
N TYR A 40 -3.50 1.15 6.58
CA TYR A 40 -3.61 2.58 6.29
C TYR A 40 -4.08 3.38 7.49
N CYS A 41 -5.07 2.91 8.21
CA CYS A 41 -5.58 3.60 9.39
C CYS A 41 -4.50 3.79 10.45
N ILE A 42 -3.65 2.78 10.64
CA ILE A 42 -2.55 2.86 11.59
C ILE A 42 -1.54 3.93 11.19
N TYR A 43 -1.13 3.91 9.93
CA TYR A 43 -0.08 4.81 9.45
C TYR A 43 -0.60 6.23 9.16
N ASP A 44 -1.88 6.35 8.80
CA ASP A 44 -2.49 7.66 8.64
C ASP A 44 -2.50 8.44 9.96
N ARG A 45 -2.82 7.77 11.06
CA ARG A 45 -2.78 8.38 12.38
C ARG A 45 -1.39 8.88 12.73
N ARG A 46 -0.37 8.15 12.31
CA ARG A 46 1.01 8.45 12.65
C ARG A 46 1.63 9.52 11.77
N TYR A 47 1.27 9.53 10.49
CA TYR A 47 1.95 10.33 9.48
C TYR A 47 1.05 11.31 8.74
N ASP A 48 -0.23 11.38 9.08
CA ASP A 48 -1.21 12.26 8.41
C ASP A 48 -1.23 12.04 6.90
N LEU A 49 -1.32 10.79 6.48
CA LEU A 49 -1.22 10.40 5.08
C LEU A 49 -2.24 11.09 4.18
N GLN A 50 -3.48 11.23 4.66
CA GLN A 50 -4.56 11.81 3.88
C GLN A 50 -4.28 13.24 3.42
N TYR A 51 -3.37 13.94 4.10
CA TYR A 51 -3.01 15.33 3.76
C TYR A 51 -1.76 15.41 2.88
N LYS A 52 -1.19 14.29 2.48
CA LYS A 52 0.01 14.26 1.67
C LYS A 52 -0.33 13.87 0.23
N PRO A 53 0.31 14.47 -0.77
CA PRO A 53 0.00 14.17 -2.17
C PRO A 53 0.29 12.70 -2.51
N GLY A 54 -0.67 12.06 -3.16
CA GLY A 54 -0.55 10.67 -3.59
C GLY A 54 -0.59 9.64 -2.48
N MET A 55 -0.89 10.07 -1.24
CA MET A 55 -0.88 9.18 -0.07
C MET A 55 -2.28 8.85 0.43
N ASP A 56 -3.31 9.09 -0.38
CA ASP A 56 -4.67 8.66 -0.03
C ASP A 56 -4.79 7.14 -0.12
N PHE A 57 -5.77 6.61 0.57
CA PHE A 57 -5.94 5.15 0.68
C PHE A 57 -5.99 4.44 -0.67
N TYR A 58 -6.86 4.91 -1.56
CA TYR A 58 -7.06 4.20 -2.83
C TYR A 58 -5.82 4.24 -3.73
N SER A 59 -5.11 5.36 -3.73
CA SER A 59 -3.87 5.47 -4.50
C SER A 59 -2.81 4.48 -4.00
N LEU A 60 -2.64 4.40 -2.69
CA LEU A 60 -1.66 3.50 -2.09
C LEU A 60 -2.05 2.04 -2.26
N ALA A 61 -3.31 1.70 -2.01
CA ALA A 61 -3.79 0.32 -2.14
C ALA A 61 -3.70 -0.15 -3.58
N HIS A 62 -4.09 0.70 -4.53
CA HIS A 62 -4.02 0.37 -5.94
C HIS A 62 -2.57 0.16 -6.40
N GLU A 63 -1.68 1.04 -5.98
CA GLU A 63 -0.26 0.92 -6.31
C GLU A 63 0.32 -0.38 -5.74
N TYR A 64 -0.05 -0.73 -4.52
CA TYR A 64 0.38 -1.97 -3.91
C TYR A 64 -0.13 -3.18 -4.68
N TYR A 65 -1.40 -3.16 -5.09
CA TYR A 65 -1.99 -4.22 -5.89
C TYR A 65 -1.23 -4.41 -7.20
N LEU A 66 -0.97 -3.31 -7.92
CA LEU A 66 -0.23 -3.37 -9.18
C LEU A 66 1.20 -3.88 -8.99
N ALA A 67 1.85 -3.47 -7.92
CA ALA A 67 3.20 -3.95 -7.62
C ALA A 67 3.23 -5.46 -7.41
N LEU A 68 2.23 -6.00 -6.71
CA LEU A 68 2.13 -7.43 -6.52
C LEU A 68 1.76 -8.17 -7.81
N CYS A 69 0.92 -7.57 -8.65
CA CYS A 69 0.55 -8.14 -9.94
C CYS A 69 1.76 -8.34 -10.85
N ARG A 70 2.71 -7.43 -10.83
CA ARG A 70 3.91 -7.50 -11.68
C ARG A 70 4.69 -8.79 -11.48
N HIS A 71 4.60 -9.38 -10.29
CA HIS A 71 5.30 -10.61 -9.95
C HIS A 71 4.35 -11.77 -9.67
N ASP A 72 3.13 -11.68 -10.18
CA ASP A 72 2.09 -12.69 -10.01
C ASP A 72 1.87 -13.07 -8.54
N PHE A 73 1.92 -12.06 -7.65
CA PHE A 73 1.71 -12.24 -6.23
C PHE A 73 2.68 -13.22 -5.58
N ARG A 74 3.84 -13.42 -6.18
CA ARG A 74 4.86 -14.35 -5.69
C ARG A 74 5.33 -14.01 -4.28
N GLN A 75 5.45 -12.73 -3.98
CA GLN A 75 5.88 -12.30 -2.66
C GLN A 75 4.96 -12.79 -1.56
N LEU A 76 3.65 -12.82 -1.84
CA LEU A 76 2.66 -13.32 -0.88
C LEU A 76 2.70 -14.84 -0.78
N GLU A 77 2.96 -15.51 -1.89
CA GLU A 77 3.08 -16.96 -1.93
C GLU A 77 4.30 -17.43 -1.17
N ASP A 78 5.42 -16.70 -1.28
CA ASP A 78 6.69 -17.05 -0.67
C ASP A 78 6.79 -16.63 0.80
N ARG A 79 5.72 -16.07 1.36
CA ARG A 79 5.73 -15.66 2.76
C ARG A 79 6.03 -16.85 3.68
N LYS A 80 6.59 -16.56 4.85
CA LYS A 80 6.88 -17.61 5.83
C LYS A 80 5.59 -18.35 6.21
N ALA A 81 5.68 -19.67 6.34
CA ALA A 81 4.54 -20.52 6.66
C ALA A 81 3.85 -20.12 7.97
N SER A 82 4.59 -19.58 8.92
CA SER A 82 4.05 -19.14 10.21
C SER A 82 3.38 -17.77 10.15
N MET A 83 3.49 -17.06 9.02
CA MET A 83 2.94 -15.71 8.89
C MET A 83 1.65 -15.73 8.07
N SER A 84 0.59 -15.15 8.61
CA SER A 84 -0.67 -15.04 7.89
C SER A 84 -0.54 -14.08 6.71
N LEU A 85 -1.38 -14.26 5.71
CA LEU A 85 -1.45 -13.39 4.55
C LEU A 85 -1.72 -11.93 4.98
N LYS A 86 -2.65 -11.75 5.91
CA LYS A 86 -2.98 -10.42 6.43
C LYS A 86 -1.75 -9.73 7.03
N THR A 87 -1.02 -10.42 7.88
CA THR A 87 0.18 -9.87 8.53
C THR A 87 1.24 -9.51 7.50
N TRP A 88 1.46 -10.38 6.52
CA TRP A 88 2.43 -10.12 5.47
C TRP A 88 2.05 -8.89 4.65
N MET A 89 0.77 -8.76 4.30
CA MET A 89 0.27 -7.63 3.53
C MET A 89 0.35 -6.32 4.31
N VAL A 90 0.01 -6.34 5.59
CA VAL A 90 0.11 -5.15 6.44
C VAL A 90 1.56 -4.67 6.50
N ASN A 91 2.51 -5.58 6.65
CA ASN A 91 3.93 -5.25 6.65
C ASN A 91 4.42 -4.73 5.29
N GLY A 92 3.98 -5.35 4.21
CA GLY A 92 4.32 -4.90 2.86
C GLY A 92 3.78 -3.50 2.56
N PHE A 93 2.58 -3.25 2.97
CA PHE A 93 1.96 -1.93 2.82
C PHE A 93 2.75 -0.87 3.61
N ARG A 94 3.22 -1.23 4.79
CA ARG A 94 4.07 -0.35 5.60
C ARG A 94 5.32 0.08 4.83
N PHE A 95 6.00 -0.87 4.20
CA PHE A 95 7.20 -0.56 3.43
C PHE A 95 6.90 0.40 2.28
N LEU A 96 5.79 0.19 1.61
CA LEU A 96 5.36 1.10 0.54
C LEU A 96 5.14 2.52 1.08
N VAL A 97 4.43 2.64 2.21
CA VAL A 97 4.18 3.94 2.84
C VAL A 97 5.48 4.64 3.21
N LEU A 98 6.39 3.91 3.87
CA LEU A 98 7.66 4.48 4.29
C LEU A 98 8.53 4.92 3.10
N ASP A 99 8.55 4.13 2.04
CA ASP A 99 9.26 4.48 0.82
C ASP A 99 8.71 5.76 0.19
N LYS A 100 7.41 5.86 0.11
CA LYS A 100 6.76 7.05 -0.43
C LYS A 100 7.04 8.29 0.41
N LEU A 101 7.01 8.15 1.73
CA LEU A 101 7.33 9.25 2.64
C LEU A 101 8.76 9.74 2.45
N LYS A 102 9.69 8.81 2.26
CA LYS A 102 11.09 9.16 1.97
C LYS A 102 11.19 9.93 0.65
N GLY A 103 10.47 9.48 -0.36
CA GLY A 103 10.43 10.17 -1.65
C GLY A 103 9.93 11.59 -1.55
N LEU A 104 8.85 11.80 -0.80
CA LEU A 104 8.30 13.14 -0.58
C LEU A 104 9.29 14.05 0.14
N LYS A 105 9.99 13.55 1.14
CA LYS A 105 11.00 14.32 1.85
C LYS A 105 12.15 14.72 0.94
N LYS A 106 12.58 13.82 0.06
CA LYS A 106 13.64 14.12 -0.91
C LYS A 106 13.21 15.21 -1.88
N GLU A 107 11.99 15.13 -2.37
CA GLU A 107 11.44 16.15 -3.27
C GLU A 107 11.36 17.51 -2.60
N GLN A 108 10.90 17.56 -1.36
CA GLN A 108 10.83 18.80 -0.61
C GLN A 108 12.21 19.43 -0.42
N ARG A 109 13.22 18.63 -0.13
CA ARG A 109 14.60 19.12 -0.01
C ARG A 109 15.10 19.66 -1.33
N LYS A 110 14.83 18.96 -2.41
CA LYS A 110 15.24 19.36 -3.74
C LYS A 110 14.60 20.70 -4.13
N GLU A 111 13.32 20.84 -3.89
CA GLU A 111 12.59 22.08 -4.15
C GLU A 111 13.17 23.25 -3.35
N SER A 112 13.44 23.03 -2.06
CA SER A 112 14.03 24.05 -1.22
C SER A 112 15.40 24.49 -1.73
N LEU A 113 16.22 23.53 -2.17
CA LEU A 113 17.53 23.84 -2.74
C LEU A 113 17.40 24.63 -4.04
N GLU A 114 16.49 24.23 -4.89
CA GLU A 114 16.25 24.92 -6.16
C GLU A 114 15.77 26.35 -5.92
N GLU A 115 14.90 26.57 -4.95
CA GLU A 115 14.46 27.90 -4.58
C GLU A 115 15.61 28.77 -4.11
N ARG A 116 16.48 28.24 -3.25
CA ARG A 116 17.65 28.95 -2.77
C ARG A 116 18.59 29.31 -3.91
N MET A 117 18.83 28.36 -4.80
CA MET A 117 19.69 28.58 -5.95
C MET A 117 19.09 29.61 -6.91
N GLY A 118 17.79 29.56 -7.11
CA GLY A 118 17.06 30.53 -7.90
C GLY A 118 17.19 31.93 -7.34
N ASN A 119 16.99 32.08 -6.04
CA ASN A 119 17.13 33.38 -5.37
C ASN A 119 18.54 33.90 -5.46
N THR A 120 19.53 33.02 -5.32
CA THR A 120 20.93 33.39 -5.45
C THR A 120 21.24 33.93 -6.86
N ARG A 121 20.71 33.26 -7.88
CA ARG A 121 20.85 33.70 -9.27
C ARG A 121 20.28 35.09 -9.49
N ILE A 122 19.11 35.32 -8.96
CA ILE A 122 18.43 36.61 -9.06
C ILE A 122 19.29 37.70 -8.41
N ASN A 123 19.88 37.39 -7.29
CA ASN A 123 20.75 38.34 -6.57
C ASN A 123 22.01 38.67 -7.34
N PHE A 124 22.50 37.79 -8.17
CA PHE A 124 23.68 38.04 -8.99
C PHE A 124 23.39 38.85 -10.24
N ASP A 125 22.16 38.81 -10.69
CA ASP A 125 21.75 39.57 -11.85
C ASP A 125 21.45 41.03 -11.50
#